data_abe3a12e023e4a09cdbb21ecc55a88ee
#
_entry.id   abe3a12e023e4a09cdbb21ecc55a88ee
#
_cell.length_a   1.000
_cell.length_b   1.000
_cell.length_c   1.000
_cell.angle_alpha   90.00
_cell.angle_beta   90.00
_cell.angle_gamma   90.00
#
_symmetry.space_group_name_H-M   'P 1'
#
loop_
_entity.id
_entity.type
_entity.pdbx_description
1 polymer ?
#
loop_
_entity_poly.entity_id
_entity_poly.type
_entity_poly.pdbx_seq_one_letter_code
_entity_poly.pdbx_strand_id
1 'polypeptide(L)'
;MSGESLAGYFREAASWDADRLQQMQRTARRAWQVAGAGWSCALAVALALVLLMPLKRVEPFLVRVDSSTGIVDIVPVYTGKAGLEQSVTRYFLSHYVSVCERFNFATAESDYEECGAFHAAQRNEAWYALWNPNNPASPLNVHKDGSTVTVQVEAVSFFQRASGVTDLAQVRYLKAERQGDGADEHISHWIATVQYVYATPSKDPRIRRWNPLGFKILELTAEPEAAPEPTPARPTVPGR
;
A
#
# COMPACT_ATOMS: atom_id res chain seq x y z
N MET A 1 -70.49 57.15 46.68
CA MET A 1 -69.62 56.69 45.61
C MET A 1 -69.59 55.20 45.75
N SER A 2 -70.19 54.53 44.81
CA SER A 2 -70.70 53.16 44.85
C SER A 2 -69.65 52.10 44.79
N GLY A 3 -69.78 51.05 45.59
CA GLY A 3 -68.88 49.87 45.62
C GLY A 3 -68.73 49.09 44.30
N GLU A 4 -69.57 49.37 43.31
CA GLU A 4 -69.49 48.83 41.96
C GLU A 4 -68.29 49.34 41.16
N SER A 5 -67.85 50.56 41.36
CA SER A 5 -66.71 51.14 40.66
C SER A 5 -65.40 50.57 41.17
N LEU A 6 -65.29 50.19 42.45
CA LEU A 6 -64.11 49.55 43.02
C LEU A 6 -63.98 48.09 42.57
N ALA A 7 -65.06 47.33 42.50
CA ALA A 7 -65.06 45.95 42.02
C ALA A 7 -64.73 45.85 40.51
N GLY A 8 -65.12 46.88 39.72
CA GLY A 8 -64.73 47.03 38.34
C GLY A 8 -63.21 47.22 38.17
N TYR A 9 -62.66 48.14 38.96
CA TYR A 9 -61.26 48.47 38.98
C TYR A 9 -60.35 47.24 39.37
N PHE A 10 -60.78 46.52 40.41
CA PHE A 10 -59.99 45.28 40.78
C PHE A 10 -60.11 44.16 39.77
N ARG A 11 -61.20 44.02 39.04
CA ARG A 11 -61.31 43.05 37.94
C ARG A 11 -60.43 43.43 36.74
N GLU A 12 -60.40 44.72 36.43
CA GLU A 12 -59.52 45.22 35.33
C GLU A 12 -58.06 45.10 35.70
N ALA A 13 -57.63 45.41 36.94
CA ALA A 13 -56.28 45.19 37.41
C ALA A 13 -55.88 43.69 37.38
N ALA A 14 -56.77 42.78 37.80
CA ALA A 14 -56.52 41.33 37.74
C ALA A 14 -56.39 40.81 36.31
N SER A 15 -57.11 41.37 35.33
CA SER A 15 -56.93 40.98 33.90
C SER A 15 -55.60 41.45 33.35
N TRP A 16 -55.15 42.64 33.75
CA TRP A 16 -53.80 43.12 33.34
C TRP A 16 -52.63 42.23 33.86
N ASP A 17 -52.73 41.78 35.08
CA ASP A 17 -51.73 40.88 35.67
C ASP A 17 -51.78 39.49 35.01
N ALA A 18 -52.96 38.99 34.70
CA ALA A 18 -53.11 37.71 33.97
C ALA A 18 -52.54 37.79 32.55
N ASP A 19 -52.80 38.89 31.83
CA ASP A 19 -52.27 39.14 30.50
C ASP A 19 -50.71 39.24 30.50
N ARG A 20 -50.19 39.90 31.51
CA ARG A 20 -48.74 40.07 31.69
C ARG A 20 -48.08 38.75 32.02
N LEU A 21 -48.68 37.92 32.85
CA LEU A 21 -48.19 36.56 33.13
C LEU A 21 -48.24 35.66 31.88
N GLN A 22 -49.29 35.72 31.07
CA GLN A 22 -49.42 35.00 29.84
C GLN A 22 -48.37 35.43 28.81
N GLN A 23 -48.10 36.71 28.67
CA GLN A 23 -47.04 37.24 27.81
C GLN A 23 -45.65 36.76 28.23
N MET A 24 -45.34 36.78 29.53
CA MET A 24 -44.08 36.26 30.05
C MET A 24 -43.92 34.75 29.77
N GLN A 25 -44.99 33.98 29.94
CA GLN A 25 -44.97 32.54 29.64
C GLN A 25 -44.79 32.26 28.14
N ARG A 26 -45.39 33.05 27.26
CA ARG A 26 -45.24 32.93 25.81
C ARG A 26 -43.82 33.28 25.35
N THR A 27 -43.26 34.36 25.90
CA THR A 27 -41.87 34.75 25.61
C THR A 27 -40.86 33.74 26.16
N ALA A 28 -41.08 33.21 27.37
CA ALA A 28 -40.26 32.15 27.93
C ALA A 28 -40.27 30.86 27.08
N ARG A 29 -41.47 30.43 26.65
CA ARG A 29 -41.60 29.26 25.76
C ARG A 29 -40.86 29.45 24.44
N ARG A 30 -40.97 30.64 23.79
CA ARG A 30 -40.23 30.96 22.57
C ARG A 30 -38.74 31.00 22.80
N ALA A 31 -38.28 31.56 23.92
CA ALA A 31 -36.87 31.58 24.28
C ALA A 31 -36.29 30.14 24.45
N TRP A 32 -37.06 29.27 25.13
CA TRP A 32 -36.68 27.86 25.26
C TRP A 32 -36.65 27.09 23.92
N GLN A 33 -37.57 27.39 23.00
CA GLN A 33 -37.57 26.80 21.67
C GLN A 33 -36.35 27.25 20.87
N VAL A 34 -36.01 28.53 20.91
CA VAL A 34 -34.81 29.05 20.23
C VAL A 34 -33.53 28.48 20.85
N ALA A 35 -33.47 28.39 22.17
CA ALA A 35 -32.34 27.78 22.87
C ALA A 35 -32.18 26.28 22.49
N GLY A 36 -33.28 25.54 22.46
CA GLY A 36 -33.29 24.13 22.05
C GLY A 36 -32.83 23.93 20.60
N ALA A 37 -33.27 24.77 19.67
CA ALA A 37 -32.85 24.76 18.29
C ALA A 37 -31.34 25.10 18.15
N GLY A 38 -30.83 26.06 18.91
CA GLY A 38 -29.42 26.42 18.94
C GLY A 38 -28.55 25.28 19.45
N TRP A 39 -28.96 24.61 20.52
CA TRP A 39 -28.24 23.45 21.05
C TRP A 39 -28.24 22.24 20.10
N SER A 40 -29.37 21.97 19.44
CA SER A 40 -29.40 20.87 18.43
C SER A 40 -28.52 21.15 17.23
N CYS A 41 -28.48 22.41 16.78
CA CYS A 41 -27.56 22.80 15.71
C CYS A 41 -26.07 22.65 16.11
N ALA A 42 -25.73 23.09 17.34
CA ALA A 42 -24.37 22.94 17.86
C ALA A 42 -23.95 21.48 17.99
N LEU A 43 -24.83 20.60 18.47
CA LEU A 43 -24.59 19.16 18.53
C LEU A 43 -24.42 18.55 17.14
N ALA A 44 -25.23 18.95 16.16
CA ALA A 44 -25.11 18.46 14.79
C ALA A 44 -23.75 18.85 14.15
N VAL A 45 -23.30 20.09 14.37
CA VAL A 45 -21.99 20.56 13.91
C VAL A 45 -20.84 19.81 14.59
N ALA A 46 -20.92 19.61 15.90
CA ALA A 46 -19.92 18.85 16.64
C ALA A 46 -19.85 17.40 16.15
N LEU A 47 -20.98 16.76 15.91
CA LEU A 47 -21.05 15.40 15.37
C LEU A 47 -20.46 15.34 13.96
N ALA A 48 -20.78 16.31 13.10
CA ALA A 48 -20.21 16.39 11.76
C ALA A 48 -18.67 16.54 11.80
N LEU A 49 -18.13 17.36 12.70
CA LEU A 49 -16.69 17.51 12.89
C LEU A 49 -16.02 16.21 13.34
N VAL A 50 -16.65 15.48 14.27
CA VAL A 50 -16.13 14.18 14.72
C VAL A 50 -16.13 13.14 13.58
N LEU A 51 -17.17 13.13 12.74
CA LEU A 51 -17.26 12.23 11.60
C LEU A 51 -16.28 12.59 10.48
N LEU A 52 -15.88 13.86 10.36
CA LEU A 52 -14.88 14.30 9.38
C LEU A 52 -13.42 14.08 9.85
N MET A 53 -13.17 13.93 11.15
CA MET A 53 -11.82 13.72 11.70
C MET A 53 -11.07 12.52 11.09
N PRO A 54 -11.69 11.35 10.86
CA PRO A 54 -10.96 10.21 10.27
C PRO A 54 -10.59 10.39 8.79
N LEU A 55 -11.11 11.40 8.09
CA LEU A 55 -10.77 11.65 6.68
C LEU A 55 -9.41 12.35 6.49
N LYS A 56 -8.84 12.94 7.52
CA LYS A 56 -7.54 13.62 7.43
C LYS A 56 -6.41 12.66 7.81
N ARG A 57 -6.16 11.67 6.96
CA ARG A 57 -4.92 10.90 7.03
C ARG A 57 -3.84 11.64 6.24
N VAL A 58 -2.92 12.27 6.94
CA VAL A 58 -1.68 12.77 6.35
C VAL A 58 -0.70 11.60 6.36
N GLU A 59 -0.49 10.97 5.20
CA GLU A 59 0.58 9.98 5.05
C GLU A 59 1.87 10.77 4.72
N PRO A 60 2.85 10.79 5.63
CA PRO A 60 4.14 11.39 5.32
C PRO A 60 4.87 10.48 4.32
N PHE A 61 5.19 10.98 3.15
CA PHE A 61 6.07 10.32 2.19
C PHE A 61 7.51 10.75 2.48
N LEU A 62 8.38 9.80 2.73
CA LEU A 62 9.82 10.03 2.78
C LEU A 62 10.36 9.86 1.36
N VAL A 63 10.70 10.96 0.74
CA VAL A 63 11.40 10.96 -0.55
C VAL A 63 12.88 10.78 -0.26
N ARG A 64 13.42 9.61 -0.55
CA ARG A 64 14.86 9.37 -0.52
C ARG A 64 15.39 9.70 -1.92
N VAL A 65 16.12 10.80 -2.02
CA VAL A 65 16.89 11.10 -3.23
C VAL A 65 18.23 10.41 -3.05
N ASP A 66 18.49 9.38 -3.82
CA ASP A 66 19.83 8.81 -3.89
C ASP A 66 20.73 9.81 -4.58
N SER A 67 21.70 10.36 -3.82
CA SER A 67 22.61 11.39 -4.30
C SER A 67 23.59 10.89 -5.38
N SER A 68 23.66 9.57 -5.59
CA SER A 68 24.57 8.97 -6.59
C SER A 68 23.90 8.73 -7.94
N THR A 69 22.59 8.45 -7.94
CA THR A 69 21.85 8.11 -9.16
C THR A 69 20.80 9.13 -9.58
N GLY A 70 20.45 10.10 -8.70
CA GLY A 70 19.40 11.07 -8.94
C GLY A 70 17.99 10.48 -9.04
N ILE A 71 17.84 9.19 -8.79
CA ILE A 71 16.55 8.49 -8.82
C ILE A 71 15.80 8.83 -7.53
N VAL A 72 14.59 9.35 -7.70
CA VAL A 72 13.67 9.60 -6.58
C VAL A 72 12.99 8.29 -6.24
N ASP A 73 13.47 7.60 -5.22
CA ASP A 73 12.81 6.42 -4.68
C ASP A 73 11.81 6.86 -3.59
N ILE A 74 10.54 6.62 -3.82
CA ILE A 74 9.49 6.84 -2.82
C ILE A 74 9.50 5.62 -1.90
N VAL A 75 10.37 5.68 -0.87
CA VAL A 75 10.34 4.67 0.19
C VAL A 75 9.12 4.95 1.05
N PRO A 76 8.09 4.10 1.03
CA PRO A 76 6.98 4.25 1.97
C PRO A 76 7.54 4.12 3.39
N VAL A 77 7.39 5.19 4.19
CA VAL A 77 7.75 5.13 5.62
C VAL A 77 6.91 4.04 6.25
N TYR A 78 7.55 3.03 6.79
CA TYR A 78 6.89 1.99 7.56
C TYR A 78 6.29 2.62 8.83
N THR A 79 5.05 3.05 8.73
CA THR A 79 4.32 3.69 9.84
C THR A 79 3.73 2.68 10.83
N GLY A 80 4.14 1.40 10.77
CA GLY A 80 3.60 0.34 11.64
C GLY A 80 2.13 -0.02 11.36
N LYS A 81 1.49 0.65 10.41
CA LYS A 81 0.08 0.46 10.01
C LYS A 81 -0.10 -0.10 8.61
N ALA A 82 0.98 -0.40 7.89
CA ALA A 82 0.87 -1.30 6.75
C ALA A 82 0.30 -2.60 7.29
N GLY A 83 -0.91 -2.97 6.88
CA GLY A 83 -1.59 -4.12 7.44
C GLY A 83 -0.68 -5.34 7.35
N LEU A 84 -0.81 -6.26 8.29
CA LEU A 84 -0.09 -7.54 8.31
C LEU A 84 -0.04 -8.18 6.92
N GLU A 85 -1.11 -8.03 6.15
CA GLU A 85 -1.26 -8.47 4.77
C GLU A 85 -0.18 -7.89 3.83
N GLN A 86 0.09 -6.60 3.88
CA GLN A 86 1.10 -5.98 3.02
C GLN A 86 2.52 -6.42 3.39
N SER A 87 2.81 -6.61 4.67
CA SER A 87 4.10 -7.12 5.13
C SER A 87 4.32 -8.57 4.68
N VAL A 88 3.29 -9.39 4.76
CA VAL A 88 3.31 -10.79 4.29
C VAL A 88 3.47 -10.85 2.78
N THR A 89 2.74 -10.01 2.04
CA THR A 89 2.86 -9.94 0.57
C THR A 89 4.26 -9.49 0.14
N ARG A 90 4.85 -8.52 0.84
CA ARG A 90 6.25 -8.10 0.61
C ARG A 90 7.23 -9.24 0.81
N TYR A 91 7.05 -10.02 1.87
CA TYR A 91 7.86 -11.20 2.12
C TYR A 91 7.76 -12.21 0.97
N PHE A 92 6.55 -12.57 0.53
CA PHE A 92 6.36 -13.51 -0.57
C PHE A 92 6.94 -13.01 -1.89
N LEU A 93 6.77 -11.73 -2.22
CA LEU A 93 7.36 -11.15 -3.42
C LEU A 93 8.88 -11.17 -3.38
N SER A 94 9.47 -10.77 -2.25
CA SER A 94 10.93 -10.80 -2.08
C SER A 94 11.47 -12.21 -2.15
N HIS A 95 10.81 -13.15 -1.48
CA HIS A 95 11.20 -14.56 -1.47
C HIS A 95 11.09 -15.17 -2.86
N TYR A 96 9.96 -14.94 -3.55
CA TYR A 96 9.74 -15.41 -4.90
C TYR A 96 10.83 -14.94 -5.87
N VAL A 97 11.11 -13.63 -5.92
CA VAL A 97 12.15 -13.09 -6.81
C VAL A 97 13.53 -13.66 -6.44
N SER A 98 13.84 -13.75 -5.14
CA SER A 98 15.12 -14.30 -4.69
C SER A 98 15.33 -15.76 -5.10
N VAL A 99 14.27 -16.58 -5.10
CA VAL A 99 14.38 -18.01 -5.45
C VAL A 99 14.29 -18.23 -6.95
N CYS A 100 13.39 -17.49 -7.65
CA CYS A 100 13.12 -17.79 -9.06
C CYS A 100 14.10 -17.11 -10.03
N GLU A 101 14.79 -16.07 -9.59
CA GLU A 101 15.76 -15.35 -10.42
C GLU A 101 17.22 -15.74 -10.12
N ARG A 102 17.46 -16.50 -9.04
CA ARG A 102 18.78 -17.07 -8.76
C ARG A 102 18.99 -18.37 -9.55
N PHE A 103 20.25 -18.73 -9.72
CA PHE A 103 20.62 -20.02 -10.26
C PHE A 103 21.85 -20.59 -9.55
N ASN A 104 21.71 -21.83 -9.08
CA ASN A 104 22.83 -22.66 -8.64
C ASN A 104 22.49 -24.11 -8.99
N PHE A 105 23.38 -24.77 -9.69
CA PHE A 105 23.14 -26.13 -10.16
C PHE A 105 22.81 -27.11 -9.02
N ALA A 106 23.41 -26.93 -7.84
CA ALA A 106 23.14 -27.78 -6.68
C ALA A 106 21.73 -27.63 -6.09
N THR A 107 21.08 -26.48 -6.27
CA THR A 107 19.73 -26.19 -5.74
C THR A 107 18.66 -26.06 -6.83
N ALA A 108 19.07 -26.19 -8.11
CA ALA A 108 18.22 -25.91 -9.26
C ALA A 108 16.88 -26.68 -9.25
N GLU A 109 16.91 -27.97 -8.87
CA GLU A 109 15.70 -28.79 -8.80
C GLU A 109 14.75 -28.27 -7.70
N SER A 110 15.27 -28.00 -6.51
CA SER A 110 14.48 -27.46 -5.41
C SER A 110 13.91 -26.08 -5.74
N ASP A 111 14.72 -25.21 -6.34
CA ASP A 111 14.31 -23.84 -6.73
C ASP A 111 13.24 -23.90 -7.84
N TYR A 112 13.36 -24.83 -8.79
CA TYR A 112 12.37 -25.07 -9.83
C TYR A 112 11.00 -25.48 -9.25
N GLU A 113 10.98 -26.44 -8.31
CA GLU A 113 9.75 -26.91 -7.65
C GLU A 113 9.12 -25.81 -6.79
N GLU A 114 9.93 -25.08 -6.04
CA GLU A 114 9.48 -24.01 -5.18
C GLU A 114 8.87 -22.87 -5.98
N CYS A 115 9.51 -22.42 -7.06
CA CYS A 115 8.97 -21.41 -7.97
C CYS A 115 7.63 -21.83 -8.56
N GLY A 116 7.51 -23.08 -9.01
CA GLY A 116 6.28 -23.64 -9.53
C GLY A 116 5.12 -23.60 -8.51
N ALA A 117 5.44 -23.68 -7.21
CA ALA A 117 4.44 -23.59 -6.15
C ALA A 117 3.79 -22.19 -6.05
N PHE A 118 4.48 -21.14 -6.51
CA PHE A 118 3.97 -19.77 -6.55
C PHE A 118 3.28 -19.40 -7.86
N HIS A 119 3.46 -20.15 -8.93
CA HIS A 119 2.89 -19.81 -10.22
C HIS A 119 1.38 -20.13 -10.32
N ALA A 120 0.64 -19.28 -11.03
CA ALA A 120 -0.66 -19.63 -11.58
C ALA A 120 -0.47 -20.65 -12.74
N ALA A 121 -1.53 -21.37 -13.12
CA ALA A 121 -1.47 -22.44 -14.10
C ALA A 121 -0.81 -22.02 -15.42
N GLN A 122 -1.24 -20.90 -15.99
CA GLN A 122 -0.71 -20.36 -17.25
C GLN A 122 0.79 -20.04 -17.16
N ARG A 123 1.24 -19.48 -16.04
CA ARG A 123 2.64 -19.17 -15.83
C ARG A 123 3.48 -20.45 -15.67
N ASN A 124 2.94 -21.50 -15.08
CA ASN A 124 3.62 -22.79 -14.98
C ASN A 124 3.88 -23.42 -16.35
N GLU A 125 3.00 -23.25 -17.32
CA GLU A 125 3.24 -23.73 -18.69
C GLU A 125 4.50 -23.07 -19.30
N ALA A 126 4.60 -21.75 -19.19
CA ALA A 126 5.77 -21.00 -19.64
C ALA A 126 7.04 -21.39 -18.85
N TRP A 127 6.93 -21.64 -17.55
CA TRP A 127 8.01 -22.08 -16.68
C TRP A 127 8.54 -23.45 -17.10
N TYR A 128 7.66 -24.43 -17.34
CA TYR A 128 8.04 -25.75 -17.81
C TYR A 128 8.68 -25.71 -19.19
N ALA A 129 8.17 -24.86 -20.09
CA ALA A 129 8.78 -24.67 -21.41
C ALA A 129 10.18 -24.04 -21.31
N LEU A 130 10.39 -23.10 -20.41
CA LEU A 130 11.70 -22.47 -20.18
C LEU A 130 12.71 -23.50 -19.65
N TRP A 131 12.34 -24.28 -18.64
CA TRP A 131 13.21 -25.25 -17.99
C TRP A 131 13.39 -26.56 -18.76
N ASN A 132 12.76 -26.68 -19.93
CA ASN A 132 12.96 -27.87 -20.77
C ASN A 132 14.44 -28.00 -21.17
N PRO A 133 15.09 -29.17 -20.94
CA PRO A 133 16.50 -29.38 -21.31
C PRO A 133 16.82 -29.16 -22.79
N ASN A 134 15.82 -29.30 -23.67
CA ASN A 134 15.97 -29.04 -25.11
C ASN A 134 15.87 -27.57 -25.48
N ASN A 135 15.48 -26.71 -24.54
CA ASN A 135 15.40 -25.26 -24.74
C ASN A 135 16.79 -24.63 -24.57
N PRO A 136 17.38 -24.00 -25.60
CA PRO A 136 18.69 -23.35 -25.46
C PRO A 136 18.72 -22.25 -24.40
N ALA A 137 17.56 -21.60 -24.14
CA ALA A 137 17.41 -20.56 -23.13
C ALA A 137 17.16 -21.13 -21.72
N SER A 138 17.13 -22.45 -21.55
CA SER A 138 16.98 -23.06 -20.23
C SER A 138 18.14 -22.65 -19.32
N PRO A 139 17.88 -22.27 -18.05
CA PRO A 139 18.95 -21.98 -17.10
C PRO A 139 19.98 -23.11 -16.99
N LEU A 140 19.55 -24.34 -17.14
CA LEU A 140 20.46 -25.53 -17.17
C LEU A 140 21.45 -25.49 -18.33
N ASN A 141 21.07 -24.93 -19.48
CA ASN A 141 21.91 -24.79 -20.65
C ASN A 141 22.73 -23.50 -20.64
N VAL A 142 22.17 -22.43 -20.13
CA VAL A 142 22.83 -21.12 -20.03
C VAL A 142 24.01 -21.21 -19.06
N HIS A 143 23.81 -21.86 -17.90
CA HIS A 143 24.80 -21.94 -16.82
C HIS A 143 25.50 -23.29 -16.75
N LYS A 144 25.58 -24.04 -17.87
CA LYS A 144 26.29 -25.34 -17.93
C LYS A 144 27.80 -25.28 -17.71
N ASP A 145 28.36 -24.07 -17.75
CA ASP A 145 29.75 -23.76 -17.44
C ASP A 145 30.04 -23.71 -15.92
N GLY A 146 29.01 -23.95 -15.08
CA GLY A 146 29.11 -23.88 -13.63
C GLY A 146 28.91 -22.47 -13.06
N SER A 147 28.51 -21.52 -13.88
CA SER A 147 28.18 -20.16 -13.39
C SER A 147 27.02 -20.21 -12.43
N THR A 148 27.04 -19.28 -11.47
CA THR A 148 26.00 -19.12 -10.44
C THR A 148 25.45 -17.72 -10.46
N VAL A 149 24.14 -17.58 -10.21
CA VAL A 149 23.46 -16.30 -10.08
C VAL A 149 22.91 -16.17 -8.66
N THR A 150 23.32 -15.14 -7.96
CA THR A 150 22.73 -14.76 -6.68
C THR A 150 21.86 -13.54 -6.86
N VAL A 151 20.80 -13.44 -6.04
CA VAL A 151 19.81 -12.36 -6.11
C VAL A 151 19.68 -11.69 -4.76
N GLN A 152 19.72 -10.36 -4.76
CA GLN A 152 19.46 -9.56 -3.59
C GLN A 152 18.33 -8.56 -3.88
N VAL A 153 17.21 -8.70 -3.20
CA VAL A 153 16.08 -7.77 -3.31
C VAL A 153 16.40 -6.50 -2.55
N GLU A 154 16.27 -5.36 -3.21
CA GLU A 154 16.53 -4.05 -2.65
C GLU A 154 15.26 -3.36 -2.17
N ALA A 155 14.21 -3.38 -3.01
CA ALA A 155 12.95 -2.69 -2.71
C ALA A 155 11.74 -3.41 -3.30
N VAL A 156 10.60 -3.30 -2.61
CA VAL A 156 9.30 -3.74 -3.12
C VAL A 156 8.31 -2.59 -3.00
N SER A 157 7.78 -2.16 -4.12
CA SER A 157 6.78 -1.09 -4.24
C SER A 157 5.45 -1.67 -4.68
N PHE A 158 4.35 -1.25 -4.04
CA PHE A 158 3.01 -1.70 -4.37
C PHE A 158 2.25 -0.62 -5.12
N PHE A 159 1.50 -1.02 -6.13
CA PHE A 159 0.65 -0.13 -6.89
C PHE A 159 -0.82 -0.46 -6.62
N GLN A 160 -1.59 0.57 -6.30
CA GLN A 160 -3.04 0.47 -6.21
C GLN A 160 -3.65 0.82 -7.55
N ARG A 161 -4.55 -0.04 -8.04
CA ARG A 161 -5.39 0.33 -9.17
C ARG A 161 -6.42 1.39 -8.75
N ALA A 162 -7.00 2.08 -9.72
CA ALA A 162 -8.08 3.04 -9.47
C ALA A 162 -9.29 2.41 -8.73
N SER A 163 -9.45 1.09 -8.81
CA SER A 163 -10.43 0.29 -8.06
C SER A 163 -10.08 0.08 -6.58
N GLY A 164 -8.92 0.53 -6.12
CA GLY A 164 -8.43 0.28 -4.75
C GLY A 164 -7.83 -1.11 -4.51
N VAL A 165 -7.79 -1.97 -5.53
CA VAL A 165 -7.19 -3.32 -5.44
C VAL A 165 -5.68 -3.21 -5.60
N THR A 166 -4.93 -3.80 -4.66
CA THR A 166 -3.47 -3.91 -4.71
C THR A 166 -3.12 -5.32 -5.17
N ASP A 167 -2.90 -5.48 -6.45
CA ASP A 167 -2.57 -6.76 -7.10
C ASP A 167 -1.35 -6.65 -8.04
N LEU A 168 -0.69 -5.49 -8.03
CA LEU A 168 0.49 -5.19 -8.82
C LEU A 168 1.60 -4.69 -7.90
N ALA A 169 2.81 -5.21 -8.09
CA ALA A 169 3.99 -4.77 -7.36
C ALA A 169 5.18 -4.68 -8.29
N GLN A 170 6.14 -3.86 -7.91
CA GLN A 170 7.43 -3.76 -8.56
C GLN A 170 8.50 -4.15 -7.55
N VAL A 171 9.38 -5.05 -7.94
CA VAL A 171 10.50 -5.54 -7.14
C VAL A 171 11.79 -5.14 -7.82
N ARG A 172 12.59 -4.32 -7.13
CA ARG A 172 13.94 -3.96 -7.57
C ARG A 172 14.94 -4.88 -6.91
N TYR A 173 15.87 -5.42 -7.68
CA TYR A 173 16.83 -6.39 -7.18
C TYR A 173 18.13 -6.38 -7.98
N LEU A 174 19.18 -6.86 -7.34
CA LEU A 174 20.49 -7.09 -7.96
C LEU A 174 20.59 -8.57 -8.38
N LYS A 175 21.20 -8.81 -9.54
CA LYS A 175 21.76 -10.11 -9.90
C LYS A 175 23.28 -10.00 -9.89
N ALA A 176 23.93 -10.86 -9.13
CA ALA A 176 25.38 -11.04 -9.19
C ALA A 176 25.65 -12.41 -9.81
N GLU A 177 26.14 -12.38 -11.03
CA GLU A 177 26.51 -13.57 -11.79
C GLU A 177 28.02 -13.80 -11.63
N ARG A 178 28.36 -14.98 -11.11
CA ARG A 178 29.76 -15.42 -10.95
C ARG A 178 30.04 -16.57 -11.88
N GLN A 179 31.10 -16.45 -12.66
CA GLN A 179 31.54 -17.50 -13.57
C GLN A 179 32.04 -18.74 -12.81
N GLY A 180 31.98 -19.92 -13.46
CA GLY A 180 32.32 -21.18 -12.82
C GLY A 180 33.76 -21.27 -12.33
N ASP A 181 34.70 -20.51 -12.90
CA ASP A 181 36.08 -20.39 -12.46
C ASP A 181 36.26 -19.43 -11.25
N GLY A 182 35.19 -18.71 -10.88
CA GLY A 182 35.17 -17.81 -9.73
C GLY A 182 35.95 -16.50 -9.89
N ALA A 183 36.50 -16.23 -11.08
CA ALA A 183 37.40 -15.11 -11.31
C ALA A 183 36.67 -13.77 -11.41
N ASP A 184 35.50 -13.75 -12.05
CA ASP A 184 34.74 -12.52 -12.31
C ASP A 184 33.31 -12.58 -11.77
N GLU A 185 32.84 -11.49 -11.22
CA GLU A 185 31.47 -11.29 -10.79
C GLU A 185 30.85 -10.11 -11.52
N HIS A 186 29.77 -10.36 -12.24
CA HIS A 186 29.02 -9.33 -12.95
C HIS A 186 27.76 -8.97 -12.20
N ILE A 187 27.65 -7.69 -11.78
CA ILE A 187 26.48 -7.18 -11.07
C ILE A 187 25.59 -6.42 -12.04
N SER A 188 24.31 -6.76 -12.06
CA SER A 188 23.30 -6.07 -12.87
C SER A 188 22.05 -5.75 -12.02
N HIS A 189 21.45 -4.59 -12.29
CA HIS A 189 20.26 -4.12 -11.62
C HIS A 189 19.03 -4.47 -12.45
N TRP A 190 17.98 -4.94 -11.79
CA TRP A 190 16.76 -5.42 -12.43
C TRP A 190 15.52 -4.89 -11.74
N ILE A 191 14.49 -4.72 -12.54
CA ILE A 191 13.15 -4.36 -12.05
C ILE A 191 12.17 -5.42 -12.55
N ALA A 192 11.52 -6.13 -11.64
CA ALA A 192 10.44 -7.04 -11.95
C ALA A 192 9.09 -6.39 -11.65
N THR A 193 8.22 -6.31 -12.65
CA THR A 193 6.80 -5.96 -12.46
C THR A 193 6.02 -7.26 -12.31
N VAL A 194 5.32 -7.39 -11.19
CA VAL A 194 4.68 -8.64 -10.76
C VAL A 194 3.21 -8.41 -10.55
N GLN A 195 2.37 -9.18 -11.26
CA GLN A 195 0.94 -9.28 -10.99
C GLN A 195 0.67 -10.54 -10.16
N TYR A 196 -0.04 -10.38 -9.04
CA TYR A 196 -0.26 -11.46 -8.07
C TYR A 196 -1.70 -11.51 -7.58
N VAL A 197 -2.06 -12.65 -7.00
CA VAL A 197 -3.38 -12.88 -6.37
C VAL A 197 -3.22 -13.87 -5.22
N TYR A 198 -4.12 -13.81 -4.26
CA TYR A 198 -4.28 -14.87 -3.26
C TYR A 198 -5.39 -15.82 -3.70
N ALA A 199 -5.06 -17.09 -3.80
CA ALA A 199 -5.99 -18.17 -4.16
C ALA A 199 -6.13 -19.17 -2.99
N THR A 200 -7.00 -20.16 -3.14
CA THR A 200 -7.09 -21.23 -2.15
C THR A 200 -5.75 -21.97 -2.04
N PRO A 201 -5.19 -22.13 -0.84
CA PRO A 201 -3.94 -22.85 -0.63
C PRO A 201 -4.01 -24.29 -1.14
N SER A 202 -2.87 -24.80 -1.64
CA SER A 202 -2.78 -26.18 -2.12
C SER A 202 -3.09 -27.19 -1.03
N LYS A 203 -3.68 -28.32 -1.42
CA LYS A 203 -3.88 -29.47 -0.54
C LYS A 203 -2.59 -30.31 -0.37
N ASP A 204 -1.63 -30.17 -1.30
CA ASP A 204 -0.34 -30.86 -1.21
C ASP A 204 0.50 -30.24 -0.07
N PRO A 205 0.92 -31.05 0.93
CA PRO A 205 1.73 -30.57 2.05
C PRO A 205 3.08 -29.99 1.64
N ARG A 206 3.70 -30.45 0.54
CA ARG A 206 4.98 -29.95 0.01
C ARG A 206 4.82 -28.53 -0.50
N ILE A 207 3.82 -28.30 -1.35
CA ILE A 207 3.50 -26.99 -1.90
C ILE A 207 3.08 -26.03 -0.78
N ARG A 208 2.27 -26.50 0.19
CA ARG A 208 1.82 -25.69 1.31
C ARG A 208 2.96 -25.25 2.23
N ARG A 209 4.07 -25.98 2.30
CA ARG A 209 5.26 -25.59 3.06
C ARG A 209 5.86 -24.28 2.54
N TRP A 210 5.94 -24.15 1.22
CA TRP A 210 6.46 -22.94 0.57
C TRP A 210 5.40 -21.85 0.48
N ASN A 211 4.17 -22.23 0.17
CA ASN A 211 3.07 -21.30 -0.10
C ASN A 211 1.83 -21.61 0.75
N PRO A 212 1.87 -21.32 2.05
CA PRO A 212 0.78 -21.64 2.99
C PRO A 212 -0.48 -20.79 2.76
N LEU A 213 -0.34 -19.60 2.19
CA LEU A 213 -1.46 -18.67 1.99
C LEU A 213 -2.04 -18.69 0.57
N GLY A 214 -1.50 -19.52 -0.33
CA GLY A 214 -1.98 -19.58 -1.70
C GLY A 214 -1.63 -18.33 -2.52
N PHE A 215 -0.52 -17.68 -2.22
CA PHE A 215 -0.02 -16.54 -2.99
C PHE A 215 0.38 -17.00 -4.39
N LYS A 216 -0.19 -16.42 -5.44
CA LYS A 216 0.02 -16.82 -6.83
C LYS A 216 0.47 -15.65 -7.69
N ILE A 217 1.52 -15.90 -8.48
CA ILE A 217 2.01 -14.99 -9.50
C ILE A 217 1.28 -15.30 -10.81
N LEU A 218 0.57 -14.31 -11.33
CA LEU A 218 -0.12 -14.38 -12.61
C LEU A 218 0.84 -14.06 -13.74
N GLU A 219 1.57 -12.96 -13.60
CA GLU A 219 2.51 -12.47 -14.60
C GLU A 219 3.73 -11.85 -13.92
N LEU A 220 4.89 -12.01 -14.54
CA LEU A 220 6.12 -11.33 -14.16
C LEU A 220 6.85 -10.91 -15.43
N THR A 221 7.19 -9.65 -15.51
CA THR A 221 8.08 -9.07 -16.52
C THR A 221 9.28 -8.50 -15.80
N ALA A 222 10.47 -9.00 -16.10
CA ALA A 222 11.73 -8.52 -15.56
C ALA A 222 12.52 -7.80 -16.66
N GLU A 223 12.96 -6.59 -16.36
CA GLU A 223 13.74 -5.76 -17.27
C GLU A 223 15.02 -5.29 -16.57
N PRO A 224 16.17 -5.23 -17.29
CA PRO A 224 17.36 -4.65 -16.72
C PRO A 224 17.14 -3.14 -16.49
N GLU A 225 17.53 -2.67 -15.31
CA GLU A 225 17.52 -1.25 -15.04
C GLU A 225 18.69 -0.59 -15.79
N ALA A 226 18.39 0.38 -16.65
CA ALA A 226 19.43 1.13 -17.35
C ALA A 226 20.32 1.82 -16.31
N ALA A 227 21.62 1.51 -16.34
CA ALA A 227 22.57 2.25 -15.53
C ALA A 227 22.46 3.75 -15.89
N PRO A 228 22.39 4.65 -14.90
CA PRO A 228 22.38 6.08 -15.20
C PRO A 228 23.65 6.40 -16.02
N GLU A 229 23.46 7.01 -17.18
CA GLU A 229 24.62 7.51 -17.95
C GLU A 229 25.48 8.39 -17.02
N PRO A 230 26.79 8.17 -16.95
CA PRO A 230 27.65 9.02 -16.16
C PRO A 230 27.47 10.45 -16.63
N THR A 231 26.94 11.30 -15.76
CA THR A 231 26.79 12.73 -16.04
C THR A 231 28.15 13.27 -16.47
N PRO A 232 28.28 13.86 -17.67
CA PRO A 232 29.57 14.35 -18.14
C PRO A 232 30.11 15.34 -17.10
N ALA A 233 31.33 15.10 -16.64
CA ALA A 233 32.01 15.93 -15.66
C ALA A 233 31.93 17.40 -16.11
N ARG A 234 31.33 18.24 -15.27
CA ARG A 234 31.20 19.67 -15.51
C ARG A 234 32.60 20.21 -15.76
N PRO A 235 32.87 20.85 -16.91
CA PRO A 235 34.20 21.40 -17.16
C PRO A 235 34.56 22.41 -16.06
N THR A 236 35.63 22.14 -15.35
CA THR A 236 36.23 23.09 -14.40
C THR A 236 36.69 24.31 -15.17
N VAL A 237 35.98 25.41 -14.99
CA VAL A 237 36.42 26.72 -15.50
C VAL A 237 37.67 27.10 -14.74
N PRO A 238 38.84 27.29 -15.41
CA PRO A 238 40.03 27.76 -14.72
C PRO A 238 39.78 29.20 -14.26
N GLY A 239 39.88 29.39 -12.94
CA GLY A 239 39.76 30.72 -12.35
C GLY A 239 40.85 31.67 -12.93
N ARG A 240 40.38 32.89 -13.22
CA ARG A 240 41.24 34.06 -13.46
C ARG A 240 41.72 34.64 -12.14
#